data_636e5283f27f820df8d5dc5338cf02e0
#
_entry.id   636e5283f27f820df8d5dc5338cf02e0
#
_cell.length_a   1.000
_cell.length_b   1.000
_cell.length_c   1.000
_cell.angle_alpha   90.00
_cell.angle_beta   90.00
_cell.angle_gamma   90.00
#
_symmetry.space_group_name_H-M   'P 1'
#
loop_
_entity.id
_entity.type
_entity.pdbx_description
1 polymer ?
#
loop_
_entity_poly.entity_id
_entity_poly.type
_entity_poly.pdbx_seq_one_letter_code
_entity_poly.pdbx_strand_id
1 'polypeptide(L)'
;NNTKERNLDFPNNYIKHIKENLGKVDIIFVSSHKVVRDALKENNINLINKIELSNYSKLGSHCDIIRGFECGFNNEKINKEKSKYKMIRGENISRYVITEGEYYVHPDFKNESKIFKREEIFTKVPKMVTKFVSNNIEFALDEVGYCNTNVVYNVHIIDESNINYLLAVLNSKVVNFWFKNIYVNDDTLFPHIQKNQLESIPIPLLDMSNTQDKEMHDKIVTLVDNIIALNKKLSVEKNPNSITIINRQINAVDKQIDSLVYKLYNLSDEEIRVSEGD
;
A
#
# COMPACT_ATOMS: atom_id res chain seq x y z
N ASN A 1 40.44 12.62 13.32
CA ASN A 1 39.50 12.21 12.26
C ASN A 1 38.37 11.41 12.91
N ASN A 2 37.47 12.12 13.54
CA ASN A 2 36.26 11.57 14.15
C ASN A 2 35.08 11.77 13.19
N THR A 3 34.88 10.85 12.29
CA THR A 3 33.57 10.68 11.64
C THR A 3 32.65 10.01 12.64
N LYS A 4 31.93 10.81 13.43
CA LYS A 4 30.76 10.32 14.15
C LYS A 4 29.73 9.93 13.08
N GLU A 5 29.49 8.62 12.94
CA GLU A 5 28.29 8.12 12.27
C GLU A 5 27.07 8.75 12.97
N ARG A 6 26.47 9.74 12.34
CA ARG A 6 25.15 10.20 12.76
C ARG A 6 24.17 9.19 12.18
N ASN A 7 23.49 8.45 13.04
CA ASN A 7 22.24 7.78 12.66
C ASN A 7 21.30 8.87 12.14
N LEU A 8 21.29 9.06 10.85
CA LEU A 8 20.30 9.88 10.16
C LEU A 8 19.03 9.04 10.09
N ASP A 9 17.96 9.50 10.72
CA ASP A 9 16.63 8.93 10.52
C ASP A 9 16.32 9.03 9.02
N PHE A 10 16.58 7.94 8.32
CA PHE A 10 16.18 7.72 6.96
C PHE A 10 14.65 7.60 6.95
N PRO A 11 13.92 8.17 6.01
CA PRO A 11 14.27 8.69 4.68
C PRO A 11 13.93 10.18 4.44
N ASN A 12 13.13 10.84 5.30
CA ASN A 12 12.69 12.22 5.06
C ASN A 12 13.84 13.23 5.10
N ASN A 13 14.82 13.01 5.98
CA ASN A 13 16.01 13.86 6.05
C ASN A 13 16.94 13.70 4.84
N TYR A 14 16.87 12.55 4.15
CA TYR A 14 17.74 12.25 3.02
C TYR A 14 17.27 12.96 1.75
N ILE A 15 15.98 12.92 1.48
CA ILE A 15 15.38 13.67 0.37
C ILE A 15 15.56 15.17 0.58
N LYS A 16 15.40 15.64 1.84
CA LYS A 16 15.66 17.03 2.20
C LYS A 16 17.12 17.39 1.94
N HIS A 17 18.04 16.52 2.31
CA HIS A 17 19.48 16.72 2.10
C HIS A 17 19.85 16.69 0.60
N ILE A 18 19.26 15.80 -0.19
CA ILE A 18 19.41 15.79 -1.67
C ILE A 18 18.84 17.08 -2.26
N LYS A 19 17.65 17.53 -1.82
CA LYS A 19 17.03 18.79 -2.29
C LYS A 19 17.90 20.02 -1.98
N GLU A 20 18.52 20.07 -0.80
CA GLU A 20 19.36 21.19 -0.36
C GLU A 20 20.77 21.18 -0.99
N ASN A 21 21.23 20.03 -1.49
CA ASN A 21 22.60 19.83 -1.96
C ASN A 21 22.72 19.24 -3.38
N LEU A 22 21.68 19.35 -4.20
CA LEU A 22 21.72 18.97 -5.63
C LEU A 22 22.88 19.72 -6.33
N GLY A 23 24.05 19.08 -6.43
CA GLY A 23 25.30 19.64 -6.96
C GLY A 23 26.51 19.52 -6.03
N LYS A 24 26.35 19.05 -4.78
CA LYS A 24 27.42 18.86 -3.81
C LYS A 24 27.42 17.48 -3.15
N VAL A 25 26.73 16.51 -3.73
CA VAL A 25 26.68 15.15 -3.15
C VAL A 25 28.04 14.51 -3.37
N ASP A 26 28.71 14.20 -2.25
CA ASP A 26 29.93 13.44 -2.28
C ASP A 26 29.62 12.02 -2.75
N ILE A 27 29.96 11.72 -3.99
CA ILE A 27 29.68 10.45 -4.69
C ILE A 27 30.13 9.22 -3.87
N ILE A 28 31.09 9.39 -2.99
CA ILE A 28 31.64 8.32 -2.14
C ILE A 28 30.63 7.85 -1.07
N PHE A 29 29.80 8.74 -0.54
CA PHE A 29 28.79 8.39 0.46
C PHE A 29 27.59 7.62 -0.15
N VAL A 30 27.30 7.90 -1.40
CA VAL A 30 26.21 7.33 -2.17
C VAL A 30 26.50 5.91 -2.67
N SER A 31 27.78 5.54 -2.80
CA SER A 31 28.19 4.24 -3.36
C SER A 31 27.95 3.05 -2.43
N SER A 32 27.67 3.27 -1.16
CA SER A 32 27.53 2.18 -0.17
C SER A 32 26.12 1.58 -0.07
N HIS A 33 25.07 2.26 -0.59
CA HIS A 33 23.69 1.79 -0.49
C HIS A 33 23.08 1.61 -1.88
N LYS A 34 22.63 0.40 -2.19
CA LYS A 34 22.06 0.04 -3.52
C LYS A 34 20.82 0.87 -3.85
N VAL A 35 19.94 1.11 -2.87
CA VAL A 35 18.76 1.98 -3.00
C VAL A 35 19.14 3.36 -3.50
N VAL A 36 20.25 3.90 -3.01
CA VAL A 36 20.74 5.21 -3.44
C VAL A 36 21.32 5.13 -4.83
N ARG A 37 21.98 4.03 -5.20
CA ARG A 37 22.51 3.83 -6.56
C ARG A 37 21.40 3.72 -7.61
N ASP A 38 20.31 2.99 -7.28
CA ASP A 38 19.18 2.84 -8.19
C ASP A 38 18.36 4.14 -8.29
N ALA A 39 18.22 4.87 -7.18
CA ALA A 39 17.63 6.21 -7.16
C ALA A 39 18.49 7.27 -7.85
N LEU A 40 19.80 7.03 -8.01
CA LEU A 40 20.74 7.90 -8.75
C LEU A 40 20.71 7.70 -10.26
N LYS A 41 19.95 6.73 -10.79
CA LYS A 41 19.57 6.79 -12.19
C LYS A 41 18.79 8.09 -12.39
N GLU A 42 19.28 8.96 -13.25
CA GLU A 42 18.76 10.32 -13.42
C GLU A 42 17.23 10.35 -13.59
N ASN A 43 16.69 9.43 -14.37
CA ASN A 43 15.25 9.31 -14.61
C ASN A 43 14.45 8.93 -13.35
N ASN A 44 14.97 8.05 -12.50
CA ASN A 44 14.31 7.66 -11.23
C ASN A 44 14.25 8.87 -10.29
N ILE A 45 15.34 9.62 -10.16
CA ILE A 45 15.40 10.84 -9.32
C ILE A 45 14.41 11.87 -9.81
N ASN A 46 14.33 12.10 -11.12
CA ASN A 46 13.42 13.08 -11.71
C ASN A 46 11.97 12.72 -11.42
N LEU A 47 11.59 11.45 -11.58
CA LEU A 47 10.24 10.98 -11.27
C LEU A 47 9.93 11.06 -9.78
N ILE A 48 10.83 10.63 -8.91
CA ILE A 48 10.66 10.73 -7.44
C ILE A 48 10.49 12.20 -7.04
N ASN A 49 11.34 13.08 -7.54
CA ASN A 49 11.24 14.51 -7.24
C ASN A 49 9.93 15.11 -7.74
N LYS A 50 9.47 14.74 -8.92
CA LYS A 50 8.17 15.19 -9.45
C LYS A 50 7.03 14.80 -8.50
N ILE A 51 7.01 13.55 -8.03
CA ILE A 51 5.99 13.06 -7.11
C ILE A 51 6.10 13.77 -5.75
N GLU A 52 7.30 13.93 -5.20
CA GLU A 52 7.52 14.55 -3.89
C GLU A 52 7.27 16.07 -3.86
N LEU A 53 7.66 16.77 -4.95
CA LEU A 53 7.53 18.22 -5.06
C LEU A 53 6.12 18.65 -5.47
N SER A 54 5.32 17.75 -6.02
CA SER A 54 3.92 17.99 -6.29
C SER A 54 3.16 18.18 -4.98
N ASN A 55 2.24 19.14 -4.97
CA ASN A 55 1.45 19.46 -3.76
C ASN A 55 0.32 18.43 -3.56
N TYR A 56 0.66 17.15 -3.62
CA TYR A 56 -0.28 16.08 -3.31
C TYR A 56 -0.54 15.99 -1.81
N SER A 57 -1.75 15.63 -1.45
CA SER A 57 -2.07 15.28 -0.08
C SER A 57 -1.31 14.02 0.36
N LYS A 58 -1.31 13.71 1.63
CA LYS A 58 -0.66 12.49 2.16
C LYS A 58 -1.72 11.55 2.70
N LEU A 59 -1.53 10.23 2.53
CA LEU A 59 -2.50 9.23 2.98
C LEU A 59 -2.89 9.41 4.45
N GLY A 60 -1.96 9.78 5.31
CA GLY A 60 -2.23 10.04 6.74
C GLY A 60 -3.19 11.18 7.02
N SER A 61 -3.45 12.07 6.04
CA SER A 61 -4.48 13.12 6.16
C SER A 61 -5.89 12.60 5.87
N HIS A 62 -6.00 11.42 5.25
CA HIS A 62 -7.27 10.82 4.81
C HIS A 62 -7.62 9.55 5.58
N CYS A 63 -6.64 8.94 6.25
CA CYS A 63 -6.80 7.64 6.87
C CYS A 63 -6.16 7.58 8.26
N ASP A 64 -6.84 6.88 9.18
CA ASP A 64 -6.22 6.38 10.42
C ASP A 64 -5.68 4.97 10.17
N ILE A 65 -4.38 4.78 10.44
CA ILE A 65 -3.66 3.53 10.17
C ILE A 65 -3.29 2.88 11.50
N ILE A 66 -3.85 1.70 11.75
CA ILE A 66 -3.71 1.01 13.04
C ILE A 66 -3.24 -0.43 12.79
N ARG A 67 -2.15 -0.83 13.45
CA ARG A 67 -1.72 -2.23 13.44
C ARG A 67 -2.70 -3.10 14.20
N GLY A 68 -2.81 -4.36 13.76
CA GLY A 68 -3.55 -5.37 14.49
C GLY A 68 -2.96 -5.69 15.87
N PHE A 69 -3.55 -6.63 16.55
CA PHE A 69 -3.18 -6.97 17.93
C PHE A 69 -1.91 -7.83 17.98
N GLU A 70 -1.17 -7.70 19.07
CA GLU A 70 -0.05 -8.58 19.38
C GLU A 70 -0.56 -9.88 20.01
N CYS A 71 -0.03 -11.00 19.57
CA CYS A 71 -0.26 -12.32 20.18
C CYS A 71 1.05 -13.10 20.22
N GLY A 72 1.18 -13.98 21.21
CA GLY A 72 2.29 -14.96 21.25
C GLY A 72 2.19 -15.94 20.07
N PHE A 73 3.34 -16.50 19.68
CA PHE A 73 3.47 -17.30 18.45
C PHE A 73 2.53 -18.52 18.38
N ASN A 74 2.11 -19.09 19.50
CA ASN A 74 1.20 -20.23 19.61
C ASN A 74 0.06 -19.91 20.59
N ASN A 75 -0.62 -18.80 20.42
CA ASN A 75 -1.73 -18.45 21.29
C ASN A 75 -2.91 -19.39 21.02
N GLU A 76 -3.31 -20.20 22.02
CA GLU A 76 -4.39 -21.20 21.95
C GLU A 76 -5.75 -20.58 21.56
N LYS A 77 -5.92 -19.28 21.81
CA LYS A 77 -7.14 -18.53 21.45
C LYS A 77 -7.19 -18.09 20.00
N ILE A 78 -6.15 -18.43 19.21
CA ILE A 78 -6.14 -18.27 17.75
C ILE A 78 -6.07 -19.67 17.15
N ASN A 79 -7.18 -20.17 16.70
CA ASN A 79 -7.32 -21.54 16.23
C ASN A 79 -8.33 -21.65 15.08
N LYS A 80 -8.66 -22.86 14.63
CA LYS A 80 -9.64 -23.13 13.55
C LYS A 80 -11.07 -23.30 14.07
N GLU A 81 -11.30 -23.15 15.35
CA GLU A 81 -12.63 -23.21 15.93
C GLU A 81 -13.40 -21.92 15.56
N LYS A 82 -14.56 -22.12 14.94
CA LYS A 82 -15.38 -21.01 14.43
C LYS A 82 -15.83 -20.08 15.55
N SER A 83 -15.54 -18.82 15.41
CA SER A 83 -16.07 -17.73 16.23
C SER A 83 -16.59 -16.60 15.33
N LYS A 84 -17.17 -15.58 15.95
CA LYS A 84 -17.58 -14.36 15.23
C LYS A 84 -16.39 -13.55 14.69
N TYR A 85 -15.18 -13.79 15.19
CA TYR A 85 -13.98 -13.06 14.84
C TYR A 85 -13.13 -13.86 13.83
N LYS A 86 -13.50 -13.82 12.56
CA LYS A 86 -12.67 -14.35 11.48
C LYS A 86 -11.34 -13.61 11.43
N MET A 87 -10.26 -14.33 11.16
CA MET A 87 -8.90 -13.77 11.16
C MET A 87 -8.24 -13.93 9.79
N ILE A 88 -7.50 -12.89 9.41
CA ILE A 88 -6.59 -12.92 8.27
C ILE A 88 -5.15 -12.68 8.71
N ARG A 89 -4.23 -13.14 7.88
CA ARG A 89 -2.78 -12.91 7.98
C ARG A 89 -2.28 -12.19 6.74
N GLY A 90 -1.02 -11.78 6.71
CA GLY A 90 -0.43 -11.12 5.56
C GLY A 90 -0.55 -11.94 4.25
N GLU A 91 -0.44 -13.26 4.32
CA GLU A 91 -0.59 -14.17 3.18
C GLU A 91 -1.99 -14.14 2.53
N ASN A 92 -3.01 -13.72 3.27
CA ASN A 92 -4.38 -13.59 2.77
C ASN A 92 -4.62 -12.31 1.98
N ILE A 93 -3.69 -11.35 2.01
CA ILE A 93 -3.84 -10.03 1.40
C ILE A 93 -3.14 -10.02 0.05
N SER A 94 -3.87 -9.63 -0.98
CA SER A 94 -3.35 -9.33 -2.32
C SER A 94 -3.98 -8.04 -2.82
N ARG A 95 -3.47 -7.49 -3.91
CA ARG A 95 -4.02 -6.25 -4.50
C ARG A 95 -5.54 -6.39 -4.68
N TYR A 96 -6.29 -5.46 -4.07
CA TYR A 96 -7.76 -5.33 -4.07
C TYR A 96 -8.53 -6.41 -3.30
N VAL A 97 -7.96 -7.58 -3.00
CA VAL A 97 -8.72 -8.74 -2.52
C VAL A 97 -8.09 -9.39 -1.30
N ILE A 98 -8.96 -9.92 -0.44
CA ILE A 98 -8.62 -10.78 0.69
C ILE A 98 -9.09 -12.20 0.37
N THR A 99 -8.17 -13.16 0.47
CA THR A 99 -8.54 -14.58 0.53
C THR A 99 -8.92 -14.95 1.95
N GLU A 100 -10.00 -15.73 2.11
CA GLU A 100 -10.50 -16.09 3.44
C GLU A 100 -9.46 -16.92 4.20
N GLY A 101 -9.19 -16.53 5.44
CA GLY A 101 -8.32 -17.27 6.34
C GLY A 101 -9.05 -18.42 7.02
N GLU A 102 -8.28 -19.42 7.47
CA GLU A 102 -8.83 -20.60 8.21
C GLU A 102 -8.91 -20.39 9.72
N TYR A 103 -8.45 -19.24 10.22
CA TYR A 103 -8.33 -18.99 11.65
C TYR A 103 -9.38 -18.03 12.17
N TYR A 104 -9.66 -18.20 13.46
CA TYR A 104 -10.59 -17.37 14.23
C TYR A 104 -9.92 -16.96 15.54
N VAL A 105 -10.35 -15.84 16.09
CA VAL A 105 -9.93 -15.38 17.42
C VAL A 105 -11.02 -15.72 18.43
N HIS A 106 -10.64 -16.41 19.51
CA HIS A 106 -11.58 -16.71 20.60
C HIS A 106 -12.03 -15.41 21.29
N PRO A 107 -13.32 -15.24 21.63
CA PRO A 107 -13.83 -14.00 22.24
C PRO A 107 -13.12 -13.58 23.53
N ASP A 108 -12.67 -14.55 24.34
CA ASP A 108 -11.95 -14.29 25.58
C ASP A 108 -10.60 -13.62 25.40
N PHE A 109 -10.05 -13.61 24.16
CA PHE A 109 -8.81 -12.90 23.86
C PHE A 109 -8.89 -11.39 24.16
N LYS A 110 -10.10 -10.82 24.23
CA LYS A 110 -10.32 -9.45 24.70
C LYS A 110 -9.71 -9.16 26.07
N ASN A 111 -9.64 -10.17 26.93
CA ASN A 111 -9.08 -10.01 28.27
C ASN A 111 -7.55 -9.90 28.27
N GLU A 112 -6.89 -10.32 27.19
CA GLU A 112 -5.43 -10.39 27.05
C GLU A 112 -4.86 -9.25 26.20
N SER A 113 -5.62 -8.72 25.27
CA SER A 113 -5.12 -7.72 24.30
C SER A 113 -5.84 -6.37 24.44
N LYS A 114 -5.07 -5.31 24.74
CA LYS A 114 -5.59 -3.94 24.75
C LYS A 114 -6.11 -3.48 23.37
N ILE A 115 -5.47 -3.91 22.30
CA ILE A 115 -5.88 -3.57 20.93
C ILE A 115 -7.16 -4.31 20.59
N PHE A 116 -7.26 -5.60 20.92
CA PHE A 116 -8.45 -6.39 20.63
C PHE A 116 -9.70 -5.93 21.42
N LYS A 117 -9.50 -5.24 22.55
CA LYS A 117 -10.62 -4.57 23.27
C LYS A 117 -11.27 -3.47 22.44
N ARG A 118 -10.52 -2.86 21.53
CA ARG A 118 -11.00 -1.86 20.59
C ARG A 118 -11.51 -2.55 19.32
N GLU A 119 -12.61 -3.33 19.47
CA GLU A 119 -13.21 -4.12 18.38
C GLU A 119 -13.43 -3.31 17.10
N GLU A 120 -13.73 -2.02 17.23
CA GLU A 120 -14.00 -1.13 16.11
C GLU A 120 -12.84 -1.07 15.10
N ILE A 121 -11.60 -1.31 15.55
CA ILE A 121 -10.44 -1.39 14.65
C ILE A 121 -10.64 -2.48 13.59
N PHE A 122 -11.31 -3.57 13.97
CA PHE A 122 -11.53 -4.72 13.09
C PHE A 122 -12.91 -4.69 12.45
N THR A 123 -13.94 -4.41 13.23
CA THR A 123 -15.35 -4.58 12.84
C THR A 123 -15.94 -3.39 12.08
N LYS A 124 -15.34 -2.19 12.18
CA LYS A 124 -15.75 -1.04 11.37
C LYS A 124 -15.35 -1.28 9.91
N VAL A 125 -16.33 -1.45 9.05
CA VAL A 125 -16.18 -1.69 7.61
C VAL A 125 -17.05 -0.71 6.81
N PRO A 126 -16.71 -0.43 5.54
CA PRO A 126 -15.53 -0.93 4.84
C PRO A 126 -14.23 -0.30 5.36
N LYS A 127 -13.14 -1.05 5.28
CA LYS A 127 -11.77 -0.56 5.54
C LYS A 127 -10.79 -1.16 4.55
N MET A 128 -9.62 -0.58 4.42
CA MET A 128 -8.51 -1.21 3.72
C MET A 128 -7.60 -1.95 4.69
N VAL A 129 -6.91 -2.98 4.20
CA VAL A 129 -5.86 -3.68 4.94
C VAL A 129 -4.61 -3.79 4.08
N THR A 130 -3.42 -3.74 4.72
CA THR A 130 -2.14 -3.94 4.05
C THR A 130 -1.14 -4.66 4.96
N LYS A 131 -0.12 -5.27 4.34
CA LYS A 131 0.90 -6.06 5.04
C LYS A 131 1.90 -5.17 5.76
N PHE A 132 2.39 -5.63 6.91
CA PHE A 132 3.55 -5.03 7.60
C PHE A 132 4.88 -5.48 6.98
N VAL A 133 4.93 -6.68 6.40
CA VAL A 133 6.14 -7.24 5.77
C VAL A 133 5.86 -7.50 4.30
N SER A 134 6.48 -6.73 3.42
CA SER A 134 6.36 -6.91 1.96
C SER A 134 7.39 -6.07 1.22
N ASN A 135 7.81 -6.55 0.04
CA ASN A 135 8.64 -5.79 -0.91
C ASN A 135 7.82 -4.77 -1.71
N ASN A 136 6.52 -5.01 -1.84
CA ASN A 136 5.58 -4.11 -2.51
C ASN A 136 4.45 -3.78 -1.54
N ILE A 137 3.90 -2.57 -1.65
CA ILE A 137 2.67 -2.26 -0.95
C ILE A 137 1.48 -2.82 -1.73
N GLU A 138 0.61 -3.52 -1.01
CA GLU A 138 -0.62 -4.10 -1.54
C GLU A 138 -1.76 -3.81 -0.57
N PHE A 139 -2.80 -3.17 -1.05
CA PHE A 139 -3.99 -2.87 -0.29
C PHE A 139 -5.17 -3.69 -0.77
N ALA A 140 -5.93 -4.23 0.18
CA ALA A 140 -7.16 -4.96 -0.09
C ALA A 140 -8.35 -4.33 0.62
N LEU A 141 -9.55 -4.50 0.05
CA LEU A 141 -10.80 -4.08 0.66
C LEU A 141 -11.29 -5.13 1.66
N ASP A 142 -11.54 -4.71 2.87
CA ASP A 142 -12.22 -5.53 3.89
C ASP A 142 -13.64 -5.02 4.13
N GLU A 143 -14.61 -5.80 3.66
CA GLU A 143 -16.05 -5.57 3.87
C GLU A 143 -16.64 -6.51 4.95
N VAL A 144 -15.81 -7.42 5.50
CA VAL A 144 -16.24 -8.47 6.42
C VAL A 144 -15.94 -8.12 7.88
N GLY A 145 -14.88 -7.36 8.11
CA GLY A 145 -14.40 -7.03 9.45
C GLY A 145 -13.45 -8.08 10.02
N TYR A 146 -12.48 -8.50 9.21
CA TYR A 146 -11.47 -9.46 9.64
C TYR A 146 -10.60 -8.92 10.77
N CYS A 147 -10.38 -9.76 11.79
CA CYS A 147 -9.34 -9.56 12.78
C CYS A 147 -7.97 -9.89 12.18
N ASN A 148 -6.92 -9.28 12.72
CA ASN A 148 -5.56 -9.52 12.26
C ASN A 148 -4.55 -9.19 13.37
N THR A 149 -3.37 -9.79 13.25
CA THR A 149 -2.27 -9.50 14.17
C THR A 149 -1.47 -8.29 13.71
N ASN A 150 -0.49 -7.91 14.50
CA ASN A 150 0.42 -6.77 14.25
C ASN A 150 1.26 -6.87 12.97
N VAL A 151 1.12 -7.93 12.17
CA VAL A 151 1.71 -8.05 10.82
C VAL A 151 0.80 -7.52 9.71
N VAL A 152 -0.35 -6.95 10.07
CA VAL A 152 -1.31 -6.31 9.17
C VAL A 152 -1.72 -4.96 9.73
N TYR A 153 -1.85 -3.98 8.86
CA TYR A 153 -2.45 -2.68 9.16
C TYR A 153 -3.92 -2.65 8.75
N ASN A 154 -4.75 -2.07 9.61
CA ASN A 154 -6.12 -1.66 9.31
C ASN A 154 -6.09 -0.17 8.98
N VAL A 155 -6.69 0.21 7.86
CA VAL A 155 -6.65 1.56 7.31
C VAL A 155 -8.09 2.06 7.14
N HIS A 156 -8.49 2.94 8.03
CA HIS A 156 -9.83 3.52 8.08
C HIS A 156 -9.85 4.90 7.49
N ILE A 157 -10.78 5.17 6.59
CA ILE A 157 -10.99 6.52 6.05
C ILE A 157 -11.60 7.38 7.15
N ILE A 158 -11.09 8.61 7.31
CA ILE A 158 -11.50 9.59 8.32
C ILE A 158 -12.14 10.84 7.74
N ASP A 159 -12.21 10.93 6.42
CA ASP A 159 -12.83 12.04 5.69
C ASP A 159 -13.83 11.53 4.63
N GLU A 160 -14.17 12.35 3.63
CA GLU A 160 -15.09 12.00 2.56
C GLU A 160 -14.41 11.29 1.36
N SER A 161 -13.16 10.85 1.50
CA SER A 161 -12.43 10.16 0.44
C SER A 161 -13.10 8.85 0.04
N ASN A 162 -13.14 8.57 -1.26
CA ASN A 162 -13.68 7.32 -1.76
C ASN A 162 -12.66 6.19 -1.61
N ILE A 163 -13.06 5.09 -0.95
CA ILE A 163 -12.18 3.95 -0.65
C ILE A 163 -11.64 3.28 -1.92
N ASN A 164 -12.46 3.16 -2.97
CA ASN A 164 -12.04 2.53 -4.22
C ASN A 164 -11.09 3.42 -5.01
N TYR A 165 -11.26 4.75 -4.94
CA TYR A 165 -10.29 5.70 -5.48
C TYR A 165 -8.93 5.55 -4.80
N LEU A 166 -8.91 5.51 -3.46
CA LEU A 166 -7.68 5.29 -2.70
C LEU A 166 -7.05 3.94 -3.01
N LEU A 167 -7.84 2.86 -3.12
CA LEU A 167 -7.34 1.54 -3.51
C LEU A 167 -6.66 1.54 -4.88
N ALA A 168 -7.21 2.26 -5.86
CA ALA A 168 -6.59 2.40 -7.18
C ALA A 168 -5.23 3.08 -7.08
N VAL A 169 -5.16 4.22 -6.40
CA VAL A 169 -3.91 4.98 -6.23
C VAL A 169 -2.88 4.16 -5.47
N LEU A 170 -3.25 3.59 -4.33
CA LEU A 170 -2.34 2.86 -3.45
C LEU A 170 -1.78 1.57 -4.06
N ASN A 171 -2.56 0.90 -4.93
CA ASN A 171 -2.13 -0.30 -5.63
C ASN A 171 -1.41 -0.04 -6.95
N SER A 172 -1.32 1.21 -7.40
CA SER A 172 -0.73 1.55 -8.70
C SER A 172 0.77 1.27 -8.76
N LYS A 173 1.26 1.04 -9.97
CA LYS A 173 2.69 0.85 -10.22
C LYS A 173 3.51 2.09 -9.83
N VAL A 174 3.00 3.29 -10.09
CA VAL A 174 3.71 4.54 -9.75
C VAL A 174 3.90 4.70 -8.24
N VAL A 175 2.88 4.38 -7.43
CA VAL A 175 3.00 4.44 -5.97
C VAL A 175 3.92 3.34 -5.45
N ASN A 176 3.85 2.12 -6.01
CA ASN A 176 4.79 1.06 -5.67
C ASN A 176 6.23 1.42 -6.08
N PHE A 177 6.44 2.01 -7.26
CA PHE A 177 7.74 2.52 -7.69
C PHE A 177 8.27 3.56 -6.69
N TRP A 178 7.47 4.59 -6.37
CA TRP A 178 7.84 5.63 -5.43
C TRP A 178 8.19 5.04 -4.05
N PHE A 179 7.32 4.19 -3.49
CA PHE A 179 7.51 3.57 -2.19
C PHE A 179 8.78 2.72 -2.13
N LYS A 180 8.98 1.90 -3.16
CA LYS A 180 10.14 1.02 -3.27
C LYS A 180 11.45 1.78 -3.33
N ASN A 181 11.51 2.85 -4.12
CA ASN A 181 12.73 3.64 -4.26
C ASN A 181 13.05 4.51 -3.03
N ILE A 182 12.07 4.82 -2.18
CA ILE A 182 12.28 5.65 -0.99
C ILE A 182 12.50 4.80 0.26
N TYR A 183 11.80 3.69 0.41
CA TYR A 183 11.71 2.98 1.69
C TYR A 183 12.21 1.55 1.69
N VAL A 184 12.31 0.90 0.53
CA VAL A 184 12.74 -0.49 0.47
C VAL A 184 14.25 -0.56 0.23
N ASN A 185 14.95 -1.23 1.15
CA ASN A 185 16.36 -1.57 0.98
C ASN A 185 16.47 -3.00 0.45
N ASP A 186 17.09 -3.17 -0.73
CA ASP A 186 17.27 -4.48 -1.36
C ASP A 186 18.12 -5.47 -0.53
N ASP A 187 18.89 -4.98 0.45
CA ASP A 187 19.67 -5.81 1.36
C ASP A 187 18.81 -6.48 2.45
N THR A 188 17.51 -6.15 2.52
CA THR A 188 16.60 -6.66 3.54
C THR A 188 15.70 -7.74 2.94
N LEU A 189 15.85 -8.99 3.35
CA LEU A 189 15.02 -10.12 2.89
C LEU A 189 13.53 -9.95 3.23
N PHE A 190 13.23 -9.25 4.34
CA PHE A 190 11.86 -9.01 4.82
C PHE A 190 11.71 -7.56 5.24
N PRO A 191 11.50 -6.63 4.30
CA PRO A 191 11.35 -5.21 4.65
C PRO A 191 10.06 -4.99 5.45
N HIS A 192 10.21 -4.27 6.55
CA HIS A 192 9.11 -3.88 7.41
C HIS A 192 8.57 -2.52 6.97
N ILE A 193 7.31 -2.49 6.59
CA ILE A 193 6.60 -1.26 6.24
C ILE A 193 6.19 -0.57 7.55
N GLN A 194 6.66 0.66 7.76
CA GLN A 194 6.32 1.43 8.94
C GLN A 194 5.07 2.29 8.71
N LYS A 195 4.32 2.57 9.79
CA LYS A 195 3.11 3.39 9.73
C LYS A 195 3.36 4.75 9.07
N ASN A 196 4.42 5.47 9.50
CA ASN A 196 4.79 6.77 8.97
C ASN A 196 5.14 6.74 7.47
N GLN A 197 5.65 5.60 6.98
CA GLN A 197 5.91 5.40 5.55
C GLN A 197 4.60 5.31 4.76
N LEU A 198 3.60 4.57 5.29
CA LEU A 198 2.27 4.52 4.69
C LEU A 198 1.58 5.89 4.74
N GLU A 199 1.64 6.57 5.89
CA GLU A 199 1.05 7.91 6.06
C GLU A 199 1.64 8.95 5.09
N SER A 200 2.89 8.77 4.65
CA SER A 200 3.56 9.68 3.72
C SER A 200 3.24 9.45 2.25
N ILE A 201 2.51 8.39 1.88
CA ILE A 201 2.16 8.12 0.47
C ILE A 201 1.43 9.32 -0.13
N PRO A 202 1.94 9.89 -1.24
CA PRO A 202 1.32 11.02 -1.90
C PRO A 202 0.04 10.61 -2.62
N ILE A 203 -1.06 11.31 -2.35
CA ILE A 203 -2.39 11.07 -2.91
C ILE A 203 -2.80 12.25 -3.78
N PRO A 204 -2.94 12.10 -5.10
CA PRO A 204 -3.53 13.12 -5.96
C PRO A 204 -5.00 13.32 -5.59
N LEU A 205 -5.41 14.55 -5.36
CA LEU A 205 -6.81 14.90 -5.13
C LEU A 205 -7.41 15.47 -6.40
N LEU A 206 -8.65 15.08 -6.67
CA LEU A 206 -9.44 15.58 -7.78
C LEU A 206 -10.44 16.62 -7.28
N ASP A 207 -10.64 17.67 -8.05
CA ASP A 207 -11.67 18.67 -7.78
C ASP A 207 -13.03 18.14 -8.25
N MET A 208 -13.84 17.65 -7.31
CA MET A 208 -15.15 17.07 -7.60
C MET A 208 -16.18 18.09 -8.14
N SER A 209 -15.86 19.40 -8.13
CA SER A 209 -16.64 20.42 -8.82
C SER A 209 -16.30 20.54 -10.31
N ASN A 210 -15.12 20.03 -10.71
CA ASN A 210 -14.68 19.96 -12.10
C ASN A 210 -15.25 18.69 -12.77
N THR A 211 -15.92 18.84 -13.89
CA THR A 211 -16.56 17.73 -14.60
C THR A 211 -15.56 16.66 -15.07
N GLN A 212 -14.37 17.07 -15.56
CA GLN A 212 -13.35 16.13 -16.05
C GLN A 212 -12.74 15.33 -14.89
N ASP A 213 -12.47 15.97 -13.78
CA ASP A 213 -11.93 15.32 -12.57
C ASP A 213 -12.96 14.33 -12.00
N LYS A 214 -14.22 14.72 -11.96
CA LYS A 214 -15.31 13.85 -11.53
C LYS A 214 -15.46 12.62 -12.46
N GLU A 215 -15.46 12.81 -13.78
CA GLU A 215 -15.50 11.69 -14.74
C GLU A 215 -14.29 10.75 -14.56
N MET A 216 -13.10 11.30 -14.32
CA MET A 216 -11.90 10.52 -14.05
C MET A 216 -12.05 9.71 -12.76
N HIS A 217 -12.49 10.34 -11.68
CA HIS A 217 -12.78 9.71 -10.39
C HIS A 217 -13.76 8.54 -10.55
N ASP A 218 -14.92 8.81 -11.16
CA ASP A 218 -16.01 7.82 -11.28
C ASP A 218 -15.58 6.64 -12.16
N LYS A 219 -14.77 6.89 -13.18
CA LYS A 219 -14.20 5.84 -14.02
C LYS A 219 -13.22 4.96 -13.23
N ILE A 220 -12.34 5.54 -12.41
CA ILE A 220 -11.41 4.80 -11.55
C ILE A 220 -12.19 3.94 -10.56
N VAL A 221 -13.17 4.51 -9.87
CA VAL A 221 -14.03 3.78 -8.92
C VAL A 221 -14.70 2.59 -9.58
N THR A 222 -15.31 2.80 -10.76
CA THR A 222 -15.96 1.72 -11.53
C THR A 222 -15.00 0.59 -11.91
N LEU A 223 -13.76 0.91 -12.29
CA LEU A 223 -12.75 -0.10 -12.60
C LEU A 223 -12.32 -0.90 -11.36
N VAL A 224 -12.23 -0.25 -10.20
CA VAL A 224 -11.93 -0.94 -8.94
C VAL A 224 -13.08 -1.84 -8.51
N ASP A 225 -14.33 -1.41 -8.64
CA ASP A 225 -15.49 -2.28 -8.42
C ASP A 225 -15.43 -3.53 -9.32
N ASN A 226 -15.09 -3.34 -10.58
CA ASN A 226 -14.97 -4.42 -11.56
C ASN A 226 -13.85 -5.40 -11.20
N ILE A 227 -12.66 -4.92 -10.84
CA ILE A 227 -11.53 -5.80 -10.48
C ILE A 227 -11.82 -6.58 -9.19
N ILE A 228 -12.50 -5.97 -8.21
CA ILE A 228 -12.95 -6.65 -6.99
C ILE A 228 -13.97 -7.75 -7.33
N ALA A 229 -14.95 -7.46 -8.19
CA ALA A 229 -15.94 -8.43 -8.62
C ALA A 229 -15.31 -9.61 -9.39
N LEU A 230 -14.34 -9.34 -10.28
CA LEU A 230 -13.60 -10.37 -11.00
C LEU A 230 -12.79 -11.27 -10.04
N ASN A 231 -12.15 -10.70 -9.02
CA ASN A 231 -11.43 -11.46 -8.01
C ASN A 231 -12.38 -12.33 -7.15
N LYS A 232 -13.54 -11.80 -6.75
CA LYS A 232 -14.60 -12.59 -6.08
C LYS A 232 -15.07 -13.76 -6.95
N LYS A 233 -15.22 -13.54 -8.27
CA LYS A 233 -15.54 -14.62 -9.20
C LYS A 233 -14.42 -15.65 -9.33
N LEU A 234 -13.18 -15.19 -9.41
CA LEU A 234 -12.01 -16.05 -9.51
C LEU A 234 -11.88 -16.99 -8.31
N SER A 235 -12.17 -16.50 -7.11
CA SER A 235 -12.00 -17.27 -5.84
C SER A 235 -12.89 -18.51 -5.75
N VAL A 236 -14.00 -18.57 -6.49
CA VAL A 236 -14.95 -19.70 -6.49
C VAL A 236 -14.91 -20.52 -7.78
N GLU A 237 -14.22 -20.03 -8.82
CA GLU A 237 -14.15 -20.69 -10.12
C GLU A 237 -13.24 -21.93 -10.05
N LYS A 238 -13.65 -23.01 -10.71
CA LYS A 238 -12.91 -24.28 -10.73
C LYS A 238 -12.49 -24.71 -12.14
N ASN A 239 -13.11 -24.13 -13.17
CA ASN A 239 -12.79 -24.48 -14.56
C ASN A 239 -11.49 -23.76 -14.97
N PRO A 240 -10.43 -24.50 -15.40
CA PRO A 240 -9.13 -23.90 -15.77
C PRO A 240 -9.23 -22.87 -16.91
N ASN A 241 -10.11 -23.11 -17.89
CA ASN A 241 -10.30 -22.16 -19.00
C ASN A 241 -10.95 -20.87 -18.51
N SER A 242 -11.98 -20.98 -17.66
CA SER A 242 -12.64 -19.82 -17.04
C SER A 242 -11.67 -19.04 -16.16
N ILE A 243 -10.85 -19.71 -15.35
CA ILE A 243 -9.79 -19.11 -14.54
C ILE A 243 -8.84 -18.30 -15.43
N THR A 244 -8.39 -18.88 -16.54
CA THR A 244 -7.50 -18.19 -17.49
C THR A 244 -8.14 -16.94 -18.06
N ILE A 245 -9.42 -17.00 -18.45
CA ILE A 245 -10.16 -15.87 -18.98
C ILE A 245 -10.30 -14.75 -17.91
N ILE A 246 -10.72 -15.12 -16.70
CA ILE A 246 -10.89 -14.15 -15.60
C ILE A 246 -9.56 -13.48 -15.26
N ASN A 247 -8.45 -14.21 -15.20
CA ASN A 247 -7.14 -13.62 -14.96
C ASN A 247 -6.72 -12.63 -16.06
N ARG A 248 -7.03 -12.92 -17.33
CA ARG A 248 -6.80 -11.95 -18.43
C ARG A 248 -7.64 -10.69 -18.27
N GLN A 249 -8.89 -10.82 -17.83
CA GLN A 249 -9.77 -9.68 -17.56
C GLN A 249 -9.24 -8.84 -16.38
N ILE A 250 -8.83 -9.47 -15.29
CA ILE A 250 -8.20 -8.81 -14.13
C ILE A 250 -6.99 -7.99 -14.59
N ASN A 251 -6.07 -8.62 -15.33
CA ASN A 251 -4.87 -7.94 -15.83
C ASN A 251 -5.21 -6.77 -16.78
N ALA A 252 -6.25 -6.89 -17.58
CA ALA A 252 -6.68 -5.81 -18.48
C ALA A 252 -7.26 -4.63 -17.71
N VAL A 253 -8.10 -4.90 -16.70
CA VAL A 253 -8.66 -3.86 -15.83
C VAL A 253 -7.57 -3.18 -15.01
N ASP A 254 -6.65 -3.95 -14.47
CA ASP A 254 -5.51 -3.43 -13.68
C ASP A 254 -4.65 -2.45 -14.50
N LYS A 255 -4.34 -2.80 -15.76
CA LYS A 255 -3.64 -1.89 -16.68
C LYS A 255 -4.44 -0.62 -16.99
N GLN A 256 -5.77 -0.70 -17.05
CA GLN A 256 -6.61 0.49 -17.24
C GLN A 256 -6.57 1.40 -16.01
N ILE A 257 -6.59 0.82 -14.80
CA ILE A 257 -6.43 1.57 -13.56
C ILE A 257 -5.07 2.27 -13.54
N ASP A 258 -3.96 1.54 -13.77
CA ASP A 258 -2.61 2.13 -13.82
C ASP A 258 -2.54 3.29 -14.84
N SER A 259 -3.11 3.12 -16.04
CA SER A 259 -3.14 4.16 -17.08
C SER A 259 -3.87 5.44 -16.63
N LEU A 260 -4.93 5.31 -15.84
CA LEU A 260 -5.63 6.47 -15.28
C LEU A 260 -4.83 7.10 -14.15
N VAL A 261 -4.23 6.28 -13.28
CA VAL A 261 -3.40 6.78 -12.17
C VAL A 261 -2.14 7.49 -12.69
N TYR A 262 -1.51 7.03 -13.77
CA TYR A 262 -0.41 7.77 -14.42
C TYR A 262 -0.82 9.19 -14.82
N LYS A 263 -2.05 9.38 -15.31
CA LYS A 263 -2.58 10.71 -15.63
C LYS A 263 -2.78 11.57 -14.37
N LEU A 264 -3.22 10.97 -13.25
CA LEU A 264 -3.34 11.70 -11.98
C LEU A 264 -2.00 12.24 -11.50
N TYR A 265 -0.90 11.50 -11.74
CA TYR A 265 0.46 11.95 -11.43
C TYR A 265 1.10 12.76 -12.56
N ASN A 266 0.35 13.02 -13.65
CA ASN A 266 0.81 13.76 -14.82
C ASN A 266 2.10 13.20 -15.40
N LEU A 267 2.20 11.86 -15.54
CA LEU A 267 3.39 11.20 -16.05
C LEU A 267 3.47 11.26 -17.58
N SER A 268 4.66 11.50 -18.08
CA SER A 268 5.00 11.30 -19.51
C SER A 268 5.19 9.81 -19.82
N ASP A 269 5.20 9.47 -21.12
CA ASP A 269 5.43 8.07 -21.56
C ASP A 269 6.80 7.54 -21.11
N GLU A 270 7.81 8.40 -20.97
CA GLU A 270 9.12 8.02 -20.45
C GLU A 270 9.07 7.74 -18.95
N GLU A 271 8.42 8.60 -18.18
CA GLU A 271 8.22 8.40 -16.73
C GLU A 271 7.37 7.17 -16.42
N ILE A 272 6.40 6.84 -17.28
CA ILE A 272 5.62 5.60 -17.17
C ILE A 272 6.54 4.38 -17.32
N ARG A 273 7.39 4.35 -18.36
CA ARG A 273 8.38 3.26 -18.53
C ARG A 273 9.29 3.12 -17.33
N VAL A 274 9.82 4.23 -16.82
CA VAL A 274 10.64 4.26 -15.60
C VAL A 274 9.88 3.65 -14.41
N SER A 275 8.60 4.00 -14.22
CA SER A 275 7.78 3.47 -13.13
C SER A 275 7.44 1.98 -13.28
N GLU A 276 7.48 1.45 -14.49
CA GLU A 276 7.26 0.04 -14.82
C GLU A 276 8.53 -0.79 -14.79
N GLY A 277 9.70 -0.15 -14.70
CA GLY A 277 11.00 -0.83 -14.61
C GLY A 277 11.61 -1.19 -15.98
N ASP A 278 11.16 -0.51 -17.04
CA ASP A 278 11.63 -0.66 -18.43
C ASP A 278 12.74 0.34 -18.77
#